data_309d6e7783d8725ef774b727f40ecc28
#
_entry.id   309d6e7783d8725ef774b727f40ecc28
#
_cell.length_a   1.000
_cell.length_b   1.000
_cell.length_c   1.000
_cell.angle_alpha   90.00
_cell.angle_beta   90.00
_cell.angle_gamma   90.00
#
_symmetry.space_group_name_H-M   'P 1'
#
loop_
_entity.id
_entity.type
_entity.pdbx_description
1 polymer ?
#
loop_
_entity_poly.entity_id
_entity_poly.type
_entity_poly.pdbx_seq_one_letter_code
_entity_poly.pdbx_strand_id
1 'polypeptide(L)'
;MSDRSGPVRAPFPDVLDPLTGVRFFLALGVVLFHYQLQWTLPDEAAGLLNRARLGVDVFFILSGFILTHVYLQGEDPPDYRRFLAARFARIYPAHLFILVAMLGLVWIAPMVGVGLEQGRFNAVDFAGTLFLVQAWFPRETMALWNGPAWSLSAEWFAYLAF
;
A
#
# COMPACT_ATOMS: atom_id res chain seq x y z
N MET A 1 27.76 40.11 25.65
CA MET A 1 27.81 39.07 24.62
C MET A 1 27.15 37.85 25.24
N SER A 2 25.86 37.68 24.98
CA SER A 2 25.06 36.55 25.52
C SER A 2 25.17 35.39 24.53
N ASP A 3 25.83 34.33 24.99
CA ASP A 3 25.91 33.04 24.29
C ASP A 3 24.49 32.44 24.25
N ARG A 4 23.85 32.44 23.06
CA ARG A 4 22.60 31.75 22.78
C ARG A 4 22.87 30.39 22.15
N SER A 5 23.67 29.58 22.80
CA SER A 5 23.72 28.16 22.50
C SER A 5 22.44 27.48 23.04
N GLY A 6 21.34 27.61 22.30
CA GLY A 6 20.15 26.79 22.55
C GLY A 6 20.52 25.30 22.45
N PRO A 7 19.79 24.39 23.11
CA PRO A 7 20.09 22.98 23.05
C PRO A 7 20.07 22.50 21.58
N VAL A 8 21.25 22.06 21.12
CA VAL A 8 21.37 21.37 19.82
C VAL A 8 20.48 20.16 19.90
N ARG A 9 19.32 20.20 19.25
CA ARG A 9 18.47 19.01 19.10
C ARG A 9 19.31 17.95 18.38
N ALA A 10 19.52 16.83 19.04
CA ALA A 10 20.14 15.68 18.39
C ALA A 10 19.35 15.40 17.09
N PRO A 11 20.02 15.23 15.94
CA PRO A 11 19.33 14.91 14.70
C PRO A 11 18.55 13.61 14.93
N PHE A 12 17.27 13.61 14.57
CA PHE A 12 16.48 12.39 14.62
C PHE A 12 17.14 11.33 13.74
N PRO A 13 17.18 10.06 14.18
CA PRO A 13 17.79 9.01 13.38
C PRO A 13 17.02 8.85 12.06
N ASP A 14 17.76 8.65 10.97
CA ASP A 14 17.20 8.44 9.62
C ASP A 14 16.35 7.16 9.52
N VAL A 15 16.56 6.23 10.46
CA VAL A 15 15.83 4.97 10.56
C VAL A 15 15.14 4.91 11.93
N LEU A 16 13.83 4.75 11.92
CA LEU A 16 13.01 4.61 13.11
C LEU A 16 12.68 3.10 13.31
N ASP A 17 13.63 2.34 13.84
CA ASP A 17 13.51 0.90 14.04
C ASP A 17 12.21 0.45 14.73
N PRO A 18 11.71 1.14 15.79
CA PRO A 18 10.44 0.77 16.41
C PRO A 18 9.26 0.80 15.44
N LEU A 19 9.25 1.75 14.49
CA LEU A 19 8.18 1.84 13.48
C LEU A 19 8.25 0.70 12.47
N THR A 20 9.43 0.15 12.22
CA THR A 20 9.62 -1.01 11.35
C THR A 20 8.98 -2.25 11.97
N GLY A 21 9.16 -2.47 13.27
CA GLY A 21 8.51 -3.55 14.01
C GLY A 21 6.99 -3.45 14.00
N VAL A 22 6.46 -2.27 14.28
CA VAL A 22 4.99 -2.03 14.22
C VAL A 22 4.43 -2.33 12.83
N ARG A 23 5.11 -1.92 11.77
CA ARG A 23 4.70 -2.19 10.39
C ARG A 23 4.61 -3.68 10.08
N PHE A 24 5.55 -4.47 10.60
CA PHE A 24 5.52 -5.92 10.40
C PHE A 24 4.24 -6.54 11.00
N PHE A 25 3.88 -6.22 12.22
CA PHE A 25 2.67 -6.74 12.85
C PHE A 25 1.38 -6.26 12.18
N LEU A 26 1.34 -5.01 11.73
CA LEU A 26 0.22 -4.48 10.95
C LEU A 26 0.07 -5.22 9.62
N ALA A 27 1.17 -5.44 8.90
CA ALA A 27 1.17 -6.19 7.64
C ALA A 27 0.70 -7.63 7.85
N LEU A 28 1.20 -8.31 8.88
CA LEU A 28 0.76 -9.66 9.24
C LEU A 28 -0.74 -9.70 9.53
N GLY A 29 -1.25 -8.74 10.28
CA GLY A 29 -2.70 -8.61 10.57
C GLY A 29 -3.52 -8.45 9.29
N VAL A 30 -3.09 -7.59 8.35
CA VAL A 30 -3.77 -7.39 7.06
C VAL A 30 -3.72 -8.67 6.20
N VAL A 31 -2.61 -9.40 6.20
CA VAL A 31 -2.51 -10.70 5.52
C VAL A 31 -3.51 -11.69 6.11
N LEU A 32 -3.54 -11.85 7.41
CA LEU A 32 -4.49 -12.75 8.11
C LEU A 32 -5.94 -12.35 7.85
N PHE A 33 -6.24 -11.04 7.80
CA PHE A 33 -7.56 -10.54 7.41
C PHE A 33 -7.96 -11.00 6.01
N HIS A 34 -7.07 -10.96 5.03
CA HIS A 34 -7.38 -11.41 3.68
C HIS A 34 -7.55 -12.92 3.58
N TYR A 35 -6.74 -13.69 4.33
CA TYR A 35 -6.85 -15.15 4.33
C TYR A 35 -8.08 -15.65 5.09
N GLN A 36 -8.54 -14.96 6.15
CA GLN A 36 -9.73 -15.37 6.90
C GLN A 36 -10.99 -15.43 6.04
N LEU A 37 -11.06 -14.63 4.95
CA LEU A 37 -12.20 -14.64 4.02
C LEU A 37 -12.37 -16.01 3.32
N GLN A 38 -11.36 -16.88 3.40
CA GLN A 38 -11.36 -18.24 2.89
C GLN A 38 -11.58 -19.30 4.00
N TRP A 39 -11.62 -18.88 5.26
CA TRP A 39 -11.71 -19.79 6.41
C TRP A 39 -13.04 -19.64 7.15
N THR A 40 -13.61 -20.75 7.57
CA THR A 40 -14.70 -20.77 8.55
C THR A 40 -14.13 -20.61 9.94
N LEU A 41 -14.16 -19.41 10.47
CA LEU A 41 -13.68 -19.09 11.82
C LEU A 41 -14.86 -18.85 12.76
N PRO A 42 -14.70 -19.11 14.08
CA PRO A 42 -15.65 -18.66 15.08
C PRO A 42 -15.83 -17.13 15.02
N ASP A 43 -17.04 -16.64 15.30
CA ASP A 43 -17.40 -15.21 15.15
C ASP A 43 -16.48 -14.27 15.93
N GLU A 44 -16.01 -14.67 17.10
CA GLU A 44 -15.09 -13.87 17.91
C GLU A 44 -13.72 -13.69 17.23
N ALA A 45 -13.16 -14.78 16.68
CA ALA A 45 -11.89 -14.74 15.95
C ALA A 45 -12.03 -13.96 14.64
N ALA A 46 -13.13 -14.17 13.91
CA ALA A 46 -13.46 -13.40 12.72
C ALA A 46 -13.60 -11.90 13.02
N GLY A 47 -14.26 -11.55 14.12
CA GLY A 47 -14.43 -10.17 14.60
C GLY A 47 -13.09 -9.48 14.89
N LEU A 48 -12.13 -10.19 15.50
CA LEU A 48 -10.80 -9.67 15.78
C LEU A 48 -10.02 -9.43 14.47
N LEU A 49 -10.00 -10.42 13.58
CA LEU A 49 -9.29 -10.32 12.30
C LEU A 49 -9.90 -9.28 11.38
N ASN A 50 -11.20 -9.07 11.42
CA ASN A 50 -11.86 -7.99 10.68
C ASN A 50 -11.37 -6.60 11.09
N ARG A 51 -10.97 -6.41 12.35
CA ARG A 51 -10.36 -5.14 12.81
C ARG A 51 -8.96 -4.94 12.27
N ALA A 52 -8.25 -6.00 11.87
CA ALA A 52 -6.90 -5.90 11.31
C ALA A 52 -6.86 -5.11 9.97
N ARG A 53 -8.00 -4.95 9.28
CA ARG A 53 -8.12 -4.04 8.12
C ARG A 53 -7.73 -2.60 8.45
N LEU A 54 -7.93 -2.15 9.70
CA LEU A 54 -7.50 -0.84 10.18
C LEU A 54 -5.97 -0.66 10.14
N GLY A 55 -5.22 -1.75 10.01
CA GLY A 55 -3.78 -1.71 9.78
C GLY A 55 -3.40 -0.89 8.54
N VAL A 56 -4.25 -0.86 7.50
CA VAL A 56 -4.03 -0.05 6.31
C VAL A 56 -4.12 1.45 6.63
N ASP A 57 -5.07 1.86 7.47
CA ASP A 57 -5.22 3.26 7.88
C ASP A 57 -3.98 3.72 8.69
N VAL A 58 -3.49 2.83 9.58
CA VAL A 58 -2.26 3.10 10.34
C VAL A 58 -1.06 3.18 9.40
N PHE A 59 -0.98 2.35 8.34
CA PHE A 59 0.07 2.49 7.32
C PHE A 59 0.04 3.84 6.63
N PHE A 60 -1.13 4.38 6.28
CA PHE A 60 -1.23 5.71 5.68
C PHE A 60 -0.76 6.81 6.65
N ILE A 61 -1.14 6.74 7.93
CA ILE A 61 -0.69 7.68 8.96
C ILE A 61 0.84 7.62 9.11
N LEU A 62 1.41 6.41 9.24
CA LEU A 62 2.86 6.22 9.36
C LEU A 62 3.60 6.68 8.09
N SER A 63 3.04 6.43 6.91
CA SER A 63 3.61 6.88 5.64
C SER A 63 3.66 8.41 5.58
N GLY A 64 2.56 9.09 5.89
CA GLY A 64 2.50 10.55 5.96
C GLY A 64 3.48 11.12 6.98
N PHE A 65 3.55 10.55 8.18
CA PHE A 65 4.50 10.97 9.21
C PHE A 65 5.95 10.88 8.73
N ILE A 66 6.34 9.73 8.15
CA ILE A 66 7.71 9.53 7.68
C ILE A 66 8.05 10.43 6.50
N LEU A 67 7.11 10.61 5.56
CA LEU A 67 7.33 11.52 4.43
C LEU A 67 7.56 12.95 4.90
N THR A 68 6.71 13.44 5.80
CA THR A 68 6.88 14.77 6.42
C THR A 68 8.22 14.86 7.14
N HIS A 69 8.57 13.85 7.92
CA HIS A 69 9.81 13.82 8.69
C HIS A 69 11.05 13.82 7.78
N VAL A 70 11.06 13.04 6.71
CA VAL A 70 12.23 12.88 5.82
C VAL A 70 12.37 14.04 4.84
N TYR A 71 11.26 14.56 4.32
CA TYR A 71 11.30 15.49 3.18
C TYR A 71 10.99 16.93 3.54
N LEU A 72 10.34 17.22 4.69
CA LEU A 72 9.94 18.57 5.05
C LEU A 72 10.74 19.17 6.23
N GLN A 73 11.82 18.53 6.67
CA GLN A 73 12.69 19.08 7.74
C GLN A 73 13.83 19.96 7.21
N GLY A 74 14.11 19.95 5.92
CA GLY A 74 15.13 20.77 5.29
C GLY A 74 14.63 22.19 4.99
N GLU A 75 15.57 23.14 4.82
CA GLU A 75 15.26 24.51 4.37
C GLU A 75 14.93 24.56 2.87
N ASP A 76 15.44 23.59 2.10
CA ASP A 76 15.19 23.49 0.67
C ASP A 76 14.01 22.56 0.35
N PRO A 77 13.16 22.93 -0.63
CA PRO A 77 12.09 22.06 -1.07
C PRO A 77 12.66 20.76 -1.68
N PRO A 78 12.03 19.60 -1.43
CA PRO A 78 12.47 18.34 -2.00
C PRO A 78 12.39 18.36 -3.53
N ASP A 79 13.36 17.73 -4.20
CA ASP A 79 13.26 17.47 -5.64
C ASP A 79 12.10 16.48 -5.90
N TYR A 80 10.98 17.03 -6.37
CA TYR A 80 9.75 16.28 -6.60
C TYR A 80 9.93 15.11 -7.57
N ARG A 81 10.74 15.26 -8.61
CA ARG A 81 10.98 14.18 -9.57
C ARG A 81 11.75 13.03 -8.94
N ARG A 82 12.77 13.36 -8.17
CA ARG A 82 13.56 12.37 -7.43
C ARG A 82 12.73 11.68 -6.36
N PHE A 83 11.87 12.42 -5.67
CA PHE A 83 10.91 11.88 -4.72
C PHE A 83 9.97 10.87 -5.39
N LEU A 84 9.28 11.26 -6.47
CA LEU A 84 8.36 10.36 -7.17
C LEU A 84 9.05 9.12 -7.73
N ALA A 85 10.24 9.28 -8.32
CA ALA A 85 11.01 8.14 -8.83
C ALA A 85 11.36 7.14 -7.71
N ALA A 86 11.77 7.63 -6.54
CA ALA A 86 12.07 6.78 -5.40
C ALA A 86 10.82 6.06 -4.85
N ARG A 87 9.66 6.74 -4.81
CA ARG A 87 8.38 6.13 -4.37
C ARG A 87 7.90 5.10 -5.38
N PHE A 88 7.93 5.43 -6.67
CA PHE A 88 7.56 4.51 -7.74
C PHE A 88 8.44 3.24 -7.71
N ALA A 89 9.75 3.39 -7.64
CA ALA A 89 10.67 2.27 -7.58
C ALA A 89 10.44 1.38 -6.33
N ARG A 90 9.87 1.91 -5.28
CA ARG A 90 9.55 1.18 -4.05
C ARG A 90 8.30 0.32 -4.17
N ILE A 91 7.22 0.82 -4.80
CA ILE A 91 5.91 0.15 -4.80
C ILE A 91 5.67 -0.63 -6.09
N TYR A 92 6.10 -0.12 -7.24
CA TYR A 92 5.70 -0.61 -8.54
C TYR A 92 6.27 -1.99 -8.91
N PRO A 93 7.53 -2.36 -8.63
CA PRO A 93 8.08 -3.65 -9.03
C PRO A 93 7.33 -4.84 -8.43
N ALA A 94 7.02 -4.81 -7.13
CA ALA A 94 6.26 -5.86 -6.47
C ALA A 94 4.81 -5.92 -6.98
N HIS A 95 4.19 -4.77 -7.19
CA HIS A 95 2.85 -4.65 -7.76
C HIS A 95 2.79 -5.25 -9.17
N LEU A 96 3.71 -4.88 -10.04
CA LEU A 96 3.78 -5.39 -11.41
C LEU A 96 4.00 -6.92 -11.44
N PHE A 97 4.88 -7.43 -10.58
CA PHE A 97 5.11 -8.87 -10.45
C PHE A 97 3.81 -9.62 -10.12
N ILE A 98 3.06 -9.15 -9.12
CA ILE A 98 1.78 -9.77 -8.75
C ILE A 98 0.75 -9.64 -9.88
N LEU A 99 0.68 -8.49 -10.55
CA LEU A 99 -0.25 -8.28 -11.65
C LEU A 99 0.03 -9.23 -12.84
N VAL A 100 1.31 -9.42 -13.19
CA VAL A 100 1.72 -10.37 -14.24
C VAL A 100 1.42 -11.82 -13.81
N ALA A 101 1.66 -12.17 -12.56
CA ALA A 101 1.31 -13.49 -12.03
C ALA A 101 -0.21 -13.74 -12.12
N MET A 102 -1.03 -12.74 -11.73
CA MET A 102 -2.49 -12.82 -11.86
C MET A 102 -2.94 -12.94 -13.31
N LEU A 103 -2.34 -12.20 -14.23
CA LEU A 103 -2.60 -12.32 -15.66
C LEU A 103 -2.32 -13.75 -16.15
N GLY A 104 -1.18 -14.34 -15.75
CA GLY A 104 -0.84 -15.73 -16.05
C GLY A 104 -1.85 -16.73 -15.49
N LEU A 105 -2.27 -16.54 -14.23
CA LEU A 105 -3.30 -17.40 -13.61
C LEU A 105 -4.65 -17.31 -14.34
N VAL A 106 -5.10 -16.12 -14.70
CA VAL A 106 -6.34 -15.89 -15.44
C VAL A 106 -6.27 -16.55 -16.83
N TRP A 107 -5.10 -16.55 -17.47
CA TRP A 107 -4.91 -17.19 -18.76
C TRP A 107 -4.86 -18.73 -18.67
N ILE A 108 -4.26 -19.28 -17.61
CA ILE A 108 -4.13 -20.73 -17.40
C ILE A 108 -5.43 -21.36 -16.86
N ALA A 109 -6.21 -20.63 -16.05
CA ALA A 109 -7.39 -21.15 -15.36
C ALA A 109 -8.37 -21.94 -16.28
N PRO A 110 -8.75 -21.44 -17.46
CA PRO A 110 -9.64 -22.19 -18.37
C PRO A 110 -9.00 -23.47 -18.91
N MET A 111 -7.66 -23.50 -19.05
CA MET A 111 -6.94 -24.67 -19.57
C MET A 111 -6.96 -25.85 -18.59
N VAL A 112 -7.09 -25.55 -17.29
CA VAL A 112 -7.18 -26.56 -16.23
C VAL A 112 -8.61 -26.78 -15.74
N GLY A 113 -9.62 -26.28 -16.49
CA GLY A 113 -11.03 -26.50 -16.20
C GLY A 113 -11.61 -25.59 -15.11
N VAL A 114 -10.89 -24.55 -14.70
CA VAL A 114 -11.38 -23.55 -13.74
C VAL A 114 -12.18 -22.49 -14.49
N GLY A 115 -13.49 -22.46 -14.27
CA GLY A 115 -14.39 -21.44 -14.82
C GLY A 115 -14.14 -20.07 -14.15
N LEU A 116 -13.90 -19.05 -14.96
CA LEU A 116 -13.83 -17.67 -14.49
C LEU A 116 -15.16 -16.97 -14.71
N GLU A 117 -15.58 -16.17 -13.74
CA GLU A 117 -16.78 -15.37 -13.82
C GLU A 117 -16.66 -14.33 -14.97
N GLN A 118 -17.64 -14.32 -15.88
CA GLN A 118 -17.61 -13.42 -17.05
C GLN A 118 -17.56 -11.96 -16.62
N GLY A 119 -16.70 -11.19 -17.27
CA GLY A 119 -16.53 -9.74 -16.98
C GLY A 119 -15.70 -9.41 -15.73
N ARG A 120 -15.37 -10.41 -14.91
CA ARG A 120 -14.60 -10.21 -13.68
C ARG A 120 -13.17 -9.70 -13.93
N PHE A 121 -12.53 -10.19 -14.99
CA PHE A 121 -11.17 -9.83 -15.40
C PHE A 121 -11.20 -9.13 -16.76
N ASN A 122 -11.60 -7.86 -16.79
CA ASN A 122 -11.69 -7.08 -18.02
C ASN A 122 -10.45 -6.20 -18.24
N ALA A 123 -10.25 -5.75 -19.47
CA ALA A 123 -9.07 -4.98 -19.87
C ALA A 123 -9.02 -3.56 -19.24
N VAL A 124 -10.18 -2.95 -18.97
CA VAL A 124 -10.26 -1.61 -18.37
C VAL A 124 -9.77 -1.65 -16.94
N ASP A 125 -10.21 -2.65 -16.17
CA ASP A 125 -9.76 -2.85 -14.79
C ASP A 125 -8.30 -3.27 -14.73
N PHE A 126 -7.82 -4.06 -15.72
CA PHE A 126 -6.40 -4.36 -15.86
C PHE A 126 -5.58 -3.08 -16.06
N ALA A 127 -5.96 -2.23 -17.00
CA ALA A 127 -5.26 -0.97 -17.26
C ALA A 127 -5.30 -0.05 -16.02
N GLY A 128 -6.46 0.09 -15.37
CA GLY A 128 -6.57 0.85 -14.12
C GLY A 128 -5.64 0.35 -13.03
N THR A 129 -5.53 -0.98 -12.87
CA THR A 129 -4.63 -1.62 -11.92
C THR A 129 -3.17 -1.43 -12.32
N LEU A 130 -2.83 -1.60 -13.60
CA LEU A 130 -1.48 -1.41 -14.13
C LEU A 130 -0.94 0.00 -13.84
N PHE A 131 -1.77 1.02 -14.01
CA PHE A 131 -1.39 2.41 -13.77
C PHE A 131 -1.62 2.90 -12.33
N LEU A 132 -2.03 2.02 -11.41
CA LEU A 132 -2.32 2.36 -10.01
C LEU A 132 -3.39 3.46 -9.84
N VAL A 133 -4.40 3.49 -10.72
CA VAL A 133 -5.51 4.45 -10.67
C VAL A 133 -6.87 3.80 -10.33
N GLN A 134 -6.86 2.51 -10.03
CA GLN A 134 -8.08 1.72 -9.81
C GLN A 134 -8.92 2.18 -8.60
N ALA A 135 -8.33 2.87 -7.62
CA ALA A 135 -9.04 3.38 -6.44
C ALA A 135 -9.40 4.89 -6.53
N TRP A 136 -9.11 5.56 -7.64
CA TRP A 136 -9.32 7.01 -7.75
C TRP A 136 -10.76 7.40 -8.11
N PHE A 137 -11.51 6.47 -8.67
CA PHE A 137 -12.88 6.70 -9.10
C PHE A 137 -13.82 5.70 -8.44
N PRO A 138 -15.03 6.13 -8.05
CA PRO A 138 -16.06 5.22 -7.56
C PRO A 138 -16.34 4.12 -8.59
N ARG A 139 -16.38 2.87 -8.14
CA ARG A 139 -16.73 1.71 -8.97
C ARG A 139 -17.74 0.85 -8.24
N GLU A 140 -18.64 0.23 -8.97
CA GLU A 140 -19.61 -0.73 -8.43
C GLU A 140 -18.94 -2.02 -7.94
N THR A 141 -17.81 -2.38 -8.56
CA THR A 141 -17.04 -3.57 -8.21
C THR A 141 -15.58 -3.21 -7.93
N MET A 142 -14.98 -3.85 -6.95
CA MET A 142 -13.54 -3.75 -6.71
C MET A 142 -12.77 -4.34 -7.89
N ALA A 143 -11.72 -3.65 -8.34
CA ALA A 143 -10.82 -4.17 -9.36
C ALA A 143 -10.17 -5.49 -8.88
N LEU A 144 -10.48 -6.59 -9.58
CA LEU A 144 -10.17 -7.94 -9.09
C LEU A 144 -8.78 -8.44 -9.51
N TRP A 145 -8.11 -7.75 -10.42
CA TRP A 145 -6.77 -8.14 -10.87
C TRP A 145 -5.71 -8.18 -9.75
N ASN A 146 -5.85 -7.28 -8.79
CA ASN A 146 -5.04 -7.27 -7.57
C ASN A 146 -5.83 -6.53 -6.49
N GLY A 147 -6.81 -7.21 -5.90
CA GLY A 147 -7.73 -6.60 -4.93
C GLY A 147 -7.02 -5.79 -3.83
N PRO A 148 -6.02 -6.34 -3.11
CA PRO A 148 -5.31 -5.62 -2.06
C PRO A 148 -4.56 -4.36 -2.54
N ALA A 149 -4.26 -4.21 -3.82
CA ALA A 149 -3.53 -3.06 -4.37
C ALA A 149 -4.34 -1.76 -4.44
N TRP A 150 -5.60 -1.73 -4.00
CA TRP A 150 -6.34 -0.50 -3.87
C TRP A 150 -5.61 0.51 -2.96
N SER A 151 -4.96 0.01 -1.90
CA SER A 151 -4.18 0.84 -0.98
C SER A 151 -2.93 1.44 -1.64
N LEU A 152 -2.25 0.69 -2.52
CA LEU A 152 -1.13 1.21 -3.32
C LEU A 152 -1.58 2.31 -4.29
N SER A 153 -2.79 2.16 -4.87
CA SER A 153 -3.38 3.18 -5.73
C SER A 153 -3.69 4.47 -4.96
N ALA A 154 -4.23 4.36 -3.74
CA ALA A 154 -4.46 5.50 -2.86
C ALA A 154 -3.13 6.14 -2.39
N GLU A 155 -2.13 5.33 -2.08
CA GLU A 155 -0.79 5.80 -1.72
C GLU A 155 -0.12 6.52 -2.89
N TRP A 156 -0.25 6.01 -4.11
CA TRP A 156 0.25 6.67 -5.31
C TRP A 156 -0.40 8.03 -5.55
N PHE A 157 -1.72 8.12 -5.37
CA PHE A 157 -2.41 9.40 -5.41
C PHE A 157 -1.86 10.40 -4.38
N ALA A 158 -1.65 9.95 -3.15
CA ALA A 158 -1.07 10.79 -2.10
C ALA A 158 0.34 11.27 -2.44
N TYR A 159 1.18 10.44 -3.07
CA TYR A 159 2.52 10.84 -3.53
C TYR A 159 2.49 11.89 -4.65
N LEU A 160 1.50 11.82 -5.53
CA LEU A 160 1.33 12.83 -6.57
C LEU A 160 0.81 14.18 -6.03
N ALA A 161 0.11 14.15 -4.89
CA ALA A 161 -0.42 15.34 -4.22
C ALA A 161 0.55 15.95 -3.19
N PHE A 162 1.60 15.23 -2.78
CA PHE A 162 2.61 15.68 -1.80
C PHE A 162 3.61 16.66 -2.42
#